data_452ba8939534d864110f4cf2319c16fa
#
_entry.id   452ba8939534d864110f4cf2319c16fa
#
_cell.length_a   1.000
_cell.length_b   1.000
_cell.length_c   1.000
_cell.angle_alpha   90.00
_cell.angle_beta   90.00
_cell.angle_gamma   90.00
#
_symmetry.space_group_name_H-M   'P 1'
#
loop_
_entity.id
_entity.type
_entity.pdbx_description
1 polymer ?
#
loop_
_entity_poly.entity_id
_entity_poly.type
_entity_poly.pdbx_seq_one_letter_code
_entity_poly.pdbx_strand_id
1 'polypeptide(L)'
;MITTVSCFTGQYDSKTDPSIVEQLLRAPEAGSVAIVAPVRTGKAHFAKRSDLRLMITEGKLDGTTMTMTNYWSLGLGEGNSTGHAMMKAKQAMAEDATDAAAYHLCICELNLLGDPTLDMRAEAPRNPKLQPSVRKLDSGLEIKVKTDAPGATICLWNQKDIYEVSIADEKGNTKFLVNGDLKGCKVSASGQNLNSVSKPLIP
;
A
#
# COMPACT_ATOMS: atom_id res chain seq x y z
N MET A 1 1.61 4.22 -7.99
CA MET A 1 2.05 5.13 -6.93
C MET A 1 3.14 6.04 -7.44
N ILE A 2 3.14 7.29 -7.01
CA ILE A 2 4.07 8.34 -7.46
C ILE A 2 4.73 8.95 -6.23
N THR A 3 6.00 9.35 -6.37
CA THR A 3 6.69 10.18 -5.37
C THR A 3 7.35 11.37 -6.04
N THR A 4 7.40 12.49 -5.37
CA THR A 4 8.06 13.70 -5.85
C THR A 4 8.70 14.47 -4.71
N VAL A 5 9.81 15.13 -4.97
CA VAL A 5 10.47 16.09 -4.06
C VAL A 5 10.24 17.54 -4.50
N SER A 6 9.41 17.75 -5.52
CA SER A 6 9.13 19.08 -6.05
C SER A 6 8.24 19.87 -5.11
N CYS A 7 8.64 21.08 -4.76
CA CYS A 7 7.94 21.94 -3.81
C CYS A 7 6.48 22.16 -4.18
N PHE A 8 5.60 22.22 -3.19
CA PHE A 8 4.16 22.51 -3.31
C PHE A 8 3.35 21.56 -4.20
N THR A 9 3.91 20.47 -4.71
CA THR A 9 3.17 19.53 -5.57
C THR A 9 2.00 18.87 -4.87
N GLY A 10 2.09 18.69 -3.55
CA GLY A 10 1.05 18.12 -2.70
C GLY A 10 0.26 19.16 -1.88
N GLN A 11 0.32 20.42 -2.22
CA GLN A 11 -0.39 21.48 -1.49
C GLN A 11 -1.91 21.35 -1.66
N TYR A 12 -2.57 20.71 -0.70
CA TYR A 12 -4.01 20.42 -0.70
C TYR A 12 -4.88 21.52 -0.07
N ASP A 13 -4.27 22.55 0.48
CA ASP A 13 -4.95 23.68 1.13
C ASP A 13 -4.97 24.97 0.28
N SER A 14 -4.70 24.86 -1.01
CA SER A 14 -4.86 25.96 -1.95
C SER A 14 -6.34 26.33 -2.12
N LYS A 15 -6.64 27.63 -2.06
CA LYS A 15 -8.03 28.12 -2.24
C LYS A 15 -8.42 28.35 -3.69
N THR A 16 -7.45 28.36 -4.59
CA THR A 16 -7.67 28.76 -5.98
C THR A 16 -7.70 27.54 -6.91
N ASP A 17 -6.69 26.69 -6.85
CA ASP A 17 -6.56 25.58 -7.78
C ASP A 17 -6.15 24.29 -7.05
N PRO A 18 -6.69 23.14 -7.46
CA PRO A 18 -6.25 21.86 -6.93
C PRO A 18 -4.81 21.59 -7.33
N SER A 19 -4.01 21.06 -6.40
CA SER A 19 -2.65 20.63 -6.67
C SER A 19 -2.60 19.54 -7.73
N ILE A 20 -1.44 19.34 -8.35
CA ILE A 20 -1.24 18.23 -9.31
C ILE A 20 -1.53 16.88 -8.67
N VAL A 21 -1.21 16.71 -7.37
CA VAL A 21 -1.51 15.49 -6.61
C VAL A 21 -3.01 15.25 -6.49
N GLU A 22 -3.79 16.28 -6.17
CA GLU A 22 -5.25 16.16 -6.08
C GLU A 22 -5.87 15.84 -7.45
N GLN A 23 -5.36 16.43 -8.52
CA GLN A 23 -5.82 16.13 -9.88
C GLN A 23 -5.52 14.67 -10.25
N LEU A 24 -4.31 14.17 -9.94
CA LEU A 24 -3.93 12.78 -10.20
C LEU A 24 -4.71 11.76 -9.36
N LEU A 25 -5.05 12.08 -8.11
CA LEU A 25 -5.86 11.20 -7.26
C LEU A 25 -7.34 11.18 -7.69
N ARG A 26 -7.83 12.25 -8.31
CA ARG A 26 -9.23 12.37 -8.77
C ARG A 26 -9.45 11.93 -10.21
N ALA A 27 -8.38 11.62 -10.96
CA ALA A 27 -8.50 11.23 -12.36
C ALA A 27 -9.30 9.91 -12.50
N PRO A 28 -10.44 9.88 -13.23
CA PRO A 28 -11.38 8.75 -13.16
C PRO A 28 -10.88 7.46 -13.80
N GLU A 29 -10.04 7.54 -14.83
CA GLU A 29 -9.55 6.38 -15.58
C GLU A 29 -8.03 6.31 -15.65
N ALA A 30 -7.37 7.22 -14.95
CA ALA A 30 -5.92 7.34 -14.91
C ALA A 30 -5.48 7.95 -13.59
N GLY A 31 -4.17 8.11 -13.36
CA GLY A 31 -3.65 8.79 -12.20
C GLY A 31 -2.99 7.85 -11.22
N SER A 32 -3.13 8.10 -9.92
CA SER A 32 -2.42 7.35 -8.89
C SER A 32 -3.32 7.03 -7.70
N VAL A 33 -3.11 5.87 -7.10
CA VAL A 33 -3.84 5.43 -5.89
C VAL A 33 -3.22 5.98 -4.61
N ALA A 34 -1.94 6.37 -4.67
CA ALA A 34 -1.22 7.01 -3.58
C ALA A 34 -0.05 7.84 -4.12
N ILE A 35 0.19 9.00 -3.54
CA ILE A 35 1.27 9.91 -3.92
C ILE A 35 1.95 10.42 -2.66
N VAL A 36 3.27 10.40 -2.63
CA VAL A 36 4.08 11.05 -1.59
C VAL A 36 4.67 12.33 -2.17
N ALA A 37 4.33 13.45 -1.57
CA ALA A 37 4.69 14.77 -2.08
C ALA A 37 4.87 15.81 -0.98
N PRO A 38 5.73 16.82 -1.16
CA PRO A 38 5.82 17.98 -0.28
C PRO A 38 4.57 18.86 -0.41
N VAL A 39 3.99 19.24 0.72
CA VAL A 39 2.86 20.18 0.78
C VAL A 39 3.31 21.64 0.88
N ARG A 40 4.60 21.86 1.09
CA ARG A 40 5.26 23.17 1.17
C ARG A 40 6.58 23.16 0.39
N THR A 41 7.48 24.09 0.71
CA THR A 41 8.81 24.15 0.09
C THR A 41 9.67 22.97 0.53
N GLY A 42 9.85 22.00 -0.35
CA GLY A 42 10.69 20.83 -0.09
C GLY A 42 12.16 21.19 0.12
N LYS A 43 12.80 20.61 1.12
CA LYS A 43 14.22 20.70 1.39
C LYS A 43 14.88 19.38 1.00
N ALA A 44 15.21 19.24 -0.28
CA ALA A 44 15.80 18.01 -0.82
C ALA A 44 17.14 17.67 -0.16
N HIS A 45 17.95 18.70 0.11
CA HIS A 45 19.24 18.60 0.77
C HIS A 45 19.54 19.84 1.62
N PHE A 46 20.30 19.66 2.67
CA PHE A 46 20.84 20.76 3.49
C PHE A 46 22.30 21.08 3.15
N ALA A 47 23.01 20.14 2.52
CA ALA A 47 24.40 20.32 2.14
C ALA A 47 24.55 21.27 0.92
N LYS A 48 25.71 21.90 0.84
CA LYS A 48 26.08 22.71 -0.33
C LYS A 48 26.13 21.80 -1.58
N ARG A 49 25.79 22.37 -2.74
CA ARG A 49 25.76 21.66 -4.02
C ARG A 49 27.07 20.91 -4.37
N SER A 50 28.23 21.40 -3.86
CA SER A 50 29.51 20.72 -4.00
C SER A 50 29.59 19.39 -3.27
N ASP A 51 28.82 19.23 -2.19
CA ASP A 51 28.88 18.07 -1.32
C ASP A 51 27.87 17.00 -1.74
N LEU A 52 26.88 17.38 -2.57
CA LEU A 52 25.82 16.50 -3.05
C LEU A 52 26.37 15.26 -3.77
N ARG A 53 27.41 15.43 -4.60
CA ARG A 53 28.03 14.31 -5.31
C ARG A 53 28.69 13.31 -4.37
N LEU A 54 29.40 13.83 -3.35
CA LEU A 54 30.00 13.01 -2.29
C LEU A 54 28.94 12.31 -1.46
N MET A 55 27.87 12.99 -1.09
CA MET A 55 26.77 12.39 -0.33
C MET A 55 26.12 11.24 -1.07
N ILE A 56 25.88 11.38 -2.37
CA ILE A 56 25.32 10.29 -3.20
C ILE A 56 26.32 9.12 -3.30
N THR A 57 27.61 9.41 -3.51
CA THR A 57 28.63 8.35 -3.66
C THR A 57 28.96 7.65 -2.34
N GLU A 58 28.82 8.34 -1.21
CA GLU A 58 29.06 7.81 0.13
C GLU A 58 27.77 7.24 0.78
N GLY A 59 26.62 7.31 0.09
CA GLY A 59 25.33 6.86 0.61
C GLY A 59 24.76 7.74 1.73
N LYS A 60 25.30 8.95 1.91
CA LYS A 60 24.85 9.91 2.94
C LYS A 60 23.78 10.82 2.35
N LEU A 61 22.55 10.38 2.37
CA LEU A 61 21.38 11.19 1.99
C LEU A 61 20.83 11.92 3.21
N ASP A 62 20.29 13.12 2.98
CA ASP A 62 19.62 13.91 4.01
C ASP A 62 18.30 14.51 3.51
N GLY A 63 17.57 15.16 4.39
CA GLY A 63 16.35 15.89 4.08
C GLY A 63 15.26 15.01 3.45
N THR A 64 14.47 15.61 2.60
CA THR A 64 13.35 14.95 1.90
C THR A 64 13.82 13.76 1.06
N THR A 65 15.03 13.82 0.51
CA THR A 65 15.60 12.71 -0.30
C THR A 65 15.87 11.47 0.56
N MET A 66 16.41 11.64 1.76
CA MET A 66 16.60 10.54 2.73
C MET A 66 15.27 9.92 3.09
N THR A 67 14.26 10.72 3.43
CA THR A 67 12.92 10.22 3.77
C THR A 67 12.30 9.44 2.62
N MET A 68 12.44 9.92 1.38
CA MET A 68 11.96 9.21 0.19
C MET A 68 12.68 7.89 -0.03
N THR A 69 14.01 7.86 0.12
CA THR A 69 14.80 6.64 -0.04
C THR A 69 14.41 5.61 1.01
N ASN A 70 14.28 6.02 2.27
CA ASN A 70 13.82 5.15 3.35
C ASN A 70 12.39 4.66 3.10
N TYR A 71 11.50 5.52 2.61
CA TYR A 71 10.14 5.15 2.26
C TYR A 71 10.08 4.01 1.23
N TRP A 72 10.85 4.10 0.15
CA TRP A 72 10.90 3.06 -0.87
C TRP A 72 11.57 1.78 -0.35
N SER A 73 12.68 1.90 0.38
CA SER A 73 13.38 0.75 0.96
C SER A 73 12.49 -0.02 1.93
N LEU A 74 11.81 0.68 2.83
CA LEU A 74 10.90 0.07 3.81
C LEU A 74 9.63 -0.48 3.16
N GLY A 75 9.08 0.21 2.18
CA GLY A 75 7.87 -0.24 1.48
C GLY A 75 8.11 -1.45 0.60
N LEU A 76 9.10 -1.39 -0.30
CA LEU A 76 9.39 -2.47 -1.26
C LEU A 76 10.24 -3.57 -0.64
N GLY A 77 11.27 -3.22 0.14
CA GLY A 77 12.21 -4.18 0.71
C GLY A 77 11.62 -4.99 1.87
N GLU A 78 10.83 -4.37 2.73
CA GLU A 78 10.24 -5.02 3.90
C GLU A 78 8.76 -5.38 3.71
N GLY A 79 8.14 -5.05 2.57
CA GLY A 79 6.74 -5.36 2.30
C GLY A 79 5.73 -4.59 3.17
N ASN A 80 6.09 -3.40 3.63
CA ASN A 80 5.18 -2.57 4.41
C ASN A 80 4.11 -1.91 3.53
N SER A 81 2.95 -1.61 4.10
CA SER A 81 1.97 -0.74 3.46
C SER A 81 2.52 0.68 3.27
N THR A 82 1.92 1.44 2.35
CA THR A 82 2.33 2.81 2.03
C THR A 82 2.38 3.71 3.27
N GLY A 83 1.37 3.63 4.15
CA GLY A 83 1.31 4.41 5.39
C GLY A 83 2.36 3.98 6.41
N HIS A 84 2.56 2.68 6.58
CA HIS A 84 3.56 2.15 7.52
C HIS A 84 4.98 2.48 7.07
N ALA A 85 5.29 2.34 5.78
CA ALA A 85 6.57 2.75 5.21
C ALA A 85 6.82 4.25 5.41
N MET A 86 5.78 5.10 5.23
CA MET A 86 5.90 6.54 5.44
C MET A 86 6.13 6.90 6.91
N MET A 87 5.43 6.26 7.82
CA MET A 87 5.63 6.44 9.27
C MET A 87 7.07 6.08 9.67
N LYS A 88 7.56 4.91 9.28
CA LYS A 88 8.93 4.47 9.58
C LYS A 88 9.99 5.37 8.95
N ALA A 89 9.78 5.81 7.71
CA ALA A 89 10.72 6.73 7.03
C ALA A 89 10.84 8.07 7.75
N LYS A 90 9.72 8.61 8.24
CA LYS A 90 9.72 9.84 9.06
C LYS A 90 10.34 9.62 10.43
N GLN A 91 10.09 8.48 11.05
CA GLN A 91 10.69 8.10 12.33
C GLN A 91 12.22 8.01 12.22
N ALA A 92 12.75 7.33 11.21
CA ALA A 92 14.19 7.25 10.97
C ALA A 92 14.82 8.64 10.77
N MET A 93 14.12 9.56 10.06
CA MET A 93 14.59 10.93 9.95
C MET A 93 14.55 11.69 11.28
N ALA A 94 13.55 11.43 12.13
CA ALA A 94 13.43 12.10 13.43
C ALA A 94 14.53 11.70 14.40
N GLU A 95 15.04 10.47 14.31
CA GLU A 95 16.17 9.99 15.09
C GLU A 95 17.48 10.73 14.74
N ASP A 96 17.67 11.10 13.46
CA ASP A 96 18.82 11.85 12.98
C ASP A 96 18.66 13.37 13.15
N ALA A 97 17.43 13.84 13.40
CA ALA A 97 17.09 15.27 13.47
C ALA A 97 17.36 15.85 14.86
N THR A 98 18.61 15.90 15.28
CA THR A 98 18.94 16.28 16.65
C THR A 98 18.53 17.70 17.01
N ASP A 99 18.73 18.75 16.18
CA ASP A 99 18.34 20.13 16.56
C ASP A 99 18.08 21.08 15.37
N ALA A 100 18.12 20.58 14.15
CA ALA A 100 17.96 21.43 12.99
C ALA A 100 16.48 21.59 12.60
N ALA A 101 15.95 22.81 12.71
CA ALA A 101 14.58 23.17 12.28
C ALA A 101 14.24 22.69 10.85
N ALA A 102 15.25 22.54 10.00
CA ALA A 102 15.12 22.05 8.64
C ALA A 102 14.68 20.56 8.58
N TYR A 103 15.14 19.71 9.49
CA TYR A 103 14.69 18.31 9.56
C TYR A 103 13.23 18.20 10.01
N HIS A 104 12.83 18.99 11.01
CA HIS A 104 11.43 19.08 11.43
C HIS A 104 10.54 19.54 10.28
N LEU A 105 10.99 20.49 9.48
CA LEU A 105 10.26 20.93 8.30
C LEU A 105 10.06 19.78 7.31
N CYS A 106 11.11 19.01 6.98
CA CYS A 106 11.03 17.88 6.06
C CYS A 106 10.07 16.78 6.54
N ILE A 107 10.06 16.49 7.85
CA ILE A 107 9.13 15.53 8.45
C ILE A 107 7.69 16.00 8.29
N CYS A 108 7.43 17.30 8.49
CA CYS A 108 6.08 17.85 8.42
C CYS A 108 5.58 18.05 6.99
N GLU A 109 6.45 18.48 6.07
CA GLU A 109 6.04 18.85 4.72
C GLU A 109 5.78 17.65 3.78
N LEU A 110 6.49 16.53 3.98
CA LEU A 110 6.34 15.37 3.14
C LEU A 110 5.14 14.54 3.60
N ASN A 111 4.12 14.45 2.77
CA ASN A 111 2.89 13.75 3.11
C ASN A 111 2.52 12.67 2.09
N LEU A 112 1.89 11.60 2.59
CA LEU A 112 1.22 10.60 1.81
C LEU A 112 -0.24 11.06 1.59
N LEU A 113 -0.61 11.20 0.33
CA LEU A 113 -1.98 11.46 -0.10
C LEU A 113 -2.49 10.22 -0.84
N GLY A 114 -3.60 9.66 -0.39
CA GLY A 114 -4.18 8.41 -0.90
C GLY A 114 -4.42 7.39 0.21
N ASP A 115 -4.56 6.12 -0.16
CA ASP A 115 -4.84 5.04 0.78
C ASP A 115 -3.56 4.56 1.49
N PRO A 116 -3.43 4.74 2.82
CA PRO A 116 -2.25 4.31 3.59
C PRO A 116 -2.17 2.79 3.78
N THR A 117 -3.24 2.06 3.49
CA THR A 117 -3.29 0.60 3.70
C THR A 117 -2.80 -0.21 2.50
N LEU A 118 -2.54 0.44 1.37
CA LEU A 118 -2.06 -0.22 0.17
C LEU A 118 -0.69 -0.85 0.36
N ASP A 119 -0.57 -2.11 0.02
CA ASP A 119 0.71 -2.80 -0.05
C ASP A 119 1.53 -2.31 -1.24
N MET A 120 2.81 -2.02 -1.00
CA MET A 120 3.74 -1.67 -2.06
C MET A 120 4.19 -2.93 -2.80
N ARG A 121 4.03 -2.94 -4.12
CA ARG A 121 4.39 -4.09 -4.95
C ARG A 121 5.84 -3.99 -5.40
N ALA A 122 6.65 -4.97 -4.99
CA ALA A 122 8.04 -5.09 -5.41
C ALA A 122 8.21 -5.86 -6.74
N GLU A 123 7.19 -6.63 -7.11
CA GLU A 123 7.21 -7.50 -8.30
C GLU A 123 5.94 -7.29 -9.14
N ALA A 124 6.00 -7.74 -10.41
CA ALA A 124 4.82 -7.76 -11.25
C ALA A 124 3.73 -8.66 -10.63
N PRO A 125 2.50 -8.16 -10.49
CA PRO A 125 1.47 -8.94 -9.84
C PRO A 125 1.07 -10.15 -10.69
N ARG A 126 0.90 -11.31 -10.05
CA ARG A 126 0.39 -12.53 -10.68
C ARG A 126 -1.06 -12.81 -10.30
N ASN A 127 -1.73 -13.56 -11.14
CA ASN A 127 -3.09 -14.03 -10.85
C ASN A 127 -3.03 -15.30 -9.99
N PRO A 128 -3.52 -15.29 -8.74
CA PRO A 128 -3.58 -16.50 -7.93
C PRO A 128 -4.64 -17.46 -8.50
N LYS A 129 -4.35 -18.76 -8.42
CA LYS A 129 -5.32 -19.80 -8.75
C LYS A 129 -6.24 -20.05 -7.56
N LEU A 130 -7.54 -20.06 -7.78
CA LEU A 130 -8.54 -20.38 -6.77
C LEU A 130 -9.26 -21.67 -7.13
N GLN A 131 -9.38 -22.58 -6.16
CA GLN A 131 -10.09 -23.85 -6.28
C GLN A 131 -11.04 -23.97 -5.08
N PRO A 132 -12.23 -23.35 -5.14
CA PRO A 132 -13.24 -23.53 -4.11
C PRO A 132 -13.96 -24.88 -4.25
N SER A 133 -14.31 -25.46 -3.12
CA SER A 133 -15.17 -26.66 -3.03
C SER A 133 -16.16 -26.50 -1.87
N VAL A 134 -17.36 -27.03 -2.04
CA VAL A 134 -18.43 -26.94 -1.05
C VAL A 134 -18.75 -28.34 -0.54
N ARG A 135 -18.91 -28.48 0.77
CA ARG A 135 -19.36 -29.70 1.44
C ARG A 135 -20.50 -29.37 2.39
N LYS A 136 -21.58 -30.10 2.29
CA LYS A 136 -22.69 -30.02 3.25
C LYS A 136 -22.33 -30.81 4.52
N LEU A 137 -22.52 -30.17 5.67
CA LEU A 137 -22.41 -30.76 7.00
C LEU A 137 -23.78 -30.70 7.69
N ASP A 138 -23.92 -31.42 8.78
CA ASP A 138 -25.15 -31.35 9.60
C ASP A 138 -25.34 -29.95 10.21
N SER A 139 -24.25 -29.23 10.47
CA SER A 139 -24.20 -27.89 11.06
C SER A 139 -24.15 -26.75 10.06
N GLY A 140 -24.29 -27.00 8.75
CA GLY A 140 -24.21 -25.95 7.73
C GLY A 140 -23.39 -26.35 6.50
N LEU A 141 -22.74 -25.37 5.87
CA LEU A 141 -21.93 -25.56 4.66
C LEU A 141 -20.46 -25.25 4.97
N GLU A 142 -19.59 -26.20 4.68
CA GLU A 142 -18.14 -25.99 4.70
C GLU A 142 -17.66 -25.63 3.30
N ILE A 143 -17.03 -24.48 3.17
CA ILE A 143 -16.38 -24.04 1.93
C ILE A 143 -14.87 -24.13 2.15
N LYS A 144 -14.21 -25.04 1.41
CA LYS A 144 -12.76 -25.12 1.37
C LYS A 144 -12.24 -24.39 0.14
N VAL A 145 -11.21 -23.62 0.32
CA VAL A 145 -10.55 -22.91 -0.79
C VAL A 145 -9.08 -23.27 -0.78
N LYS A 146 -8.59 -23.73 -1.94
CA LYS A 146 -7.16 -23.94 -2.18
C LYS A 146 -6.66 -22.90 -3.17
N THR A 147 -5.51 -22.31 -2.86
CA THR A 147 -4.81 -21.35 -3.73
C THR A 147 -3.33 -21.73 -3.84
N ASP A 148 -2.68 -21.29 -4.93
CA ASP A 148 -1.23 -21.36 -5.11
C ASP A 148 -0.50 -20.14 -4.53
N ALA A 149 -1.19 -19.37 -3.68
CA ALA A 149 -0.68 -18.18 -3.02
C ALA A 149 -0.82 -18.29 -1.49
N PRO A 150 0.10 -18.97 -0.78
CA PRO A 150 0.14 -18.94 0.68
C PRO A 150 0.16 -17.51 1.22
N GLY A 151 -0.53 -17.26 2.32
CA GLY A 151 -0.66 -15.93 2.91
C GLY A 151 -1.65 -15.01 2.19
N ALA A 152 -2.27 -15.42 1.08
CA ALA A 152 -3.28 -14.62 0.43
C ALA A 152 -4.51 -14.43 1.32
N THR A 153 -5.06 -13.22 1.29
CA THR A 153 -6.36 -12.92 1.89
C THR A 153 -7.46 -13.50 1.01
N ILE A 154 -8.24 -14.42 1.56
CA ILE A 154 -9.38 -15.05 0.90
C ILE A 154 -10.65 -14.47 1.49
N CYS A 155 -11.54 -13.98 0.64
CA CYS A 155 -12.82 -13.47 1.03
C CYS A 155 -13.94 -14.29 0.37
N LEU A 156 -14.87 -14.80 1.19
CA LEU A 156 -16.13 -15.39 0.75
C LEU A 156 -17.23 -14.35 0.96
N TRP A 157 -17.96 -13.99 -0.08
CA TRP A 157 -18.93 -12.90 0.00
C TRP A 157 -20.07 -13.01 -1.02
N ASN A 158 -21.20 -12.40 -0.66
CA ASN A 158 -22.29 -12.08 -1.57
C ASN A 158 -22.77 -10.64 -1.32
N GLN A 159 -23.76 -10.19 -2.06
CA GLN A 159 -24.30 -8.83 -1.92
C GLN A 159 -25.33 -8.69 -0.78
N LYS A 160 -25.53 -9.72 0.04
CA LYS A 160 -26.60 -9.74 1.04
C LYS A 160 -26.06 -9.86 2.47
N ASP A 161 -25.63 -11.06 2.83
CA ASP A 161 -25.48 -11.48 4.23
C ASP A 161 -24.19 -12.29 4.50
N ILE A 162 -23.46 -12.68 3.48
CA ILE A 162 -22.22 -13.44 3.64
C ILE A 162 -21.02 -12.52 3.32
N TYR A 163 -20.20 -12.31 4.32
CA TYR A 163 -18.92 -11.62 4.18
C TYR A 163 -17.94 -12.17 5.22
N GLU A 164 -17.13 -13.13 4.78
CA GLU A 164 -16.16 -13.82 5.62
C GLU A 164 -14.75 -13.66 5.03
N VAL A 165 -13.79 -13.36 5.88
CA VAL A 165 -12.39 -13.15 5.48
C VAL A 165 -11.49 -14.10 6.26
N SER A 166 -10.54 -14.71 5.59
CA SER A 166 -9.52 -15.58 6.18
C SER A 166 -8.23 -15.50 5.38
N ILE A 167 -7.13 -15.93 5.98
CA ILE A 167 -5.82 -15.98 5.33
C ILE A 167 -5.51 -17.43 4.97
N ALA A 168 -5.02 -17.64 3.74
CA ALA A 168 -4.57 -18.95 3.29
C ALA A 168 -3.32 -19.39 4.08
N ASP A 169 -3.33 -20.62 4.59
CA ASP A 169 -2.21 -21.20 5.33
C ASP A 169 -0.95 -21.35 4.45
N GLU A 170 0.14 -21.85 5.03
CA GLU A 170 1.41 -22.10 4.34
C GLU A 170 1.28 -23.07 3.14
N LYS A 171 0.23 -23.88 3.10
CA LYS A 171 -0.09 -24.82 2.01
C LYS A 171 -1.11 -24.24 1.02
N GLY A 172 -1.52 -22.99 1.23
CA GLY A 172 -2.51 -22.31 0.41
C GLY A 172 -3.95 -22.74 0.67
N ASN A 173 -4.29 -23.28 1.84
CA ASN A 173 -5.64 -23.70 2.16
C ASN A 173 -6.31 -22.74 3.14
N THR A 174 -7.61 -22.57 3.00
CA THR A 174 -8.48 -21.95 4.00
C THR A 174 -9.86 -22.59 3.98
N LYS A 175 -10.65 -22.37 5.03
CA LYS A 175 -12.00 -22.88 5.16
C LYS A 175 -12.93 -21.87 5.80
N PHE A 176 -14.19 -21.88 5.38
CA PHE A 176 -15.27 -21.11 5.96
C PHE A 176 -16.40 -22.08 6.37
N LEU A 177 -17.09 -21.75 7.46
CA LEU A 177 -18.30 -22.43 7.89
C LEU A 177 -19.43 -21.42 7.84
N VAL A 178 -20.40 -21.61 6.99
CA VAL A 178 -21.50 -20.66 6.82
C VAL A 178 -22.84 -21.37 6.92
N ASN A 179 -23.82 -20.67 7.47
CA ASN A 179 -25.20 -21.06 7.49
C ASN A 179 -25.97 -20.15 6.54
N GLY A 180 -26.59 -20.71 5.52
CA GLY A 180 -27.35 -19.90 4.58
C GLY A 180 -27.26 -20.39 3.12
N ASP A 181 -27.89 -19.62 2.24
CA ASP A 181 -27.89 -19.88 0.80
C ASP A 181 -26.62 -19.29 0.16
N LEU A 182 -25.89 -20.14 -0.56
CA LEU A 182 -24.69 -19.72 -1.30
C LEU A 182 -25.00 -19.06 -2.65
N LYS A 183 -26.27 -18.80 -2.95
CA LYS A 183 -26.67 -18.18 -4.21
C LYS A 183 -25.98 -16.82 -4.40
N GLY A 184 -25.26 -16.69 -5.50
CA GLY A 184 -24.52 -15.49 -5.83
C GLY A 184 -23.24 -15.27 -5.03
N CYS A 185 -22.84 -16.25 -4.20
CA CYS A 185 -21.57 -16.18 -3.50
C CYS A 185 -20.39 -16.26 -4.46
N LYS A 186 -19.35 -15.51 -4.10
CA LYS A 186 -18.06 -15.49 -4.78
C LYS A 186 -16.95 -15.70 -3.74
N VAL A 187 -15.88 -16.30 -4.20
CA VAL A 187 -14.61 -16.35 -3.48
C VAL A 187 -13.62 -15.48 -4.21
N SER A 188 -13.00 -14.57 -3.49
CA SER A 188 -11.91 -13.74 -4.02
C SER A 188 -10.61 -13.97 -3.26
N ALA A 189 -9.50 -13.76 -3.95
CA ALA A 189 -8.17 -13.75 -3.35
C ALA A 189 -7.46 -12.45 -3.72
N SER A 190 -6.74 -11.90 -2.75
CA SER A 190 -5.87 -10.72 -2.89
C SER A 190 -4.65 -10.85 -1.98
N GLY A 191 -3.65 -10.03 -2.18
CA GLY A 191 -2.44 -9.98 -1.36
C GLY A 191 -1.31 -9.24 -2.03
N GLN A 192 -0.18 -9.17 -1.35
CA GLN A 192 1.02 -8.54 -1.89
C GLN A 192 1.45 -9.25 -3.19
N ASN A 193 1.81 -8.48 -4.21
CA ASN A 193 2.20 -8.97 -5.53
C ASN A 193 1.16 -9.89 -6.21
N LEU A 194 -0.11 -9.80 -5.81
CA LEU A 194 -1.22 -10.51 -6.42
C LEU A 194 -2.20 -9.54 -7.08
N ASN A 195 -2.73 -9.93 -8.24
CA ASN A 195 -3.94 -9.32 -8.74
C ASN A 195 -5.13 -9.87 -7.94
N SER A 196 -6.11 -9.02 -7.65
CA SER A 196 -7.36 -9.50 -7.09
C SER A 196 -8.09 -10.36 -8.12
N VAL A 197 -8.38 -11.60 -7.77
CA VAL A 197 -9.17 -12.53 -8.59
C VAL A 197 -10.42 -12.93 -7.85
N SER A 198 -11.50 -13.18 -8.58
CA SER A 198 -12.76 -13.64 -8.00
C SER A 198 -13.34 -14.77 -8.85
N LYS A 199 -13.88 -15.79 -8.18
CA LYS A 199 -14.63 -16.89 -8.82
C LYS A 199 -16.01 -17.04 -8.20
N PRO A 200 -17.04 -17.29 -8.99
CA PRO A 200 -18.33 -17.68 -8.46
C PRO A 200 -18.20 -19.02 -7.72
N LEU A 201 -18.90 -19.12 -6.60
CA LEU A 201 -19.06 -20.38 -5.89
C LEU A 201 -20.22 -21.12 -6.57
N ILE A 202 -19.91 -22.22 -7.24
CA ILE A 202 -20.89 -23.08 -7.86
C ILE A 202 -21.19 -24.18 -6.84
N PRO A 203 -22.45 -24.26 -6.33
CA PRO A 203 -22.84 -25.28 -5.37
C PRO A 203 -22.79 -26.70 -5.95
#